data_0e7eda3a29f25e2a0933b39009eb097d
#
_entry.id   0e7eda3a29f25e2a0933b39009eb097d
#
_cell.length_a   1.000
_cell.length_b   1.000
_cell.length_c   1.000
_cell.angle_alpha   90.00
_cell.angle_beta   90.00
_cell.angle_gamma   90.00
#
_symmetry.space_group_name_H-M   'P 1'
#
loop_
_entity.id
_entity.type
_entity.pdbx_description
1 polymer ?
#
loop_
_entity_poly.entity_id
_entity_poly.type
_entity_poly.pdbx_seq_one_letter_code
_entity_poly.pdbx_strand_id
1 'polypeptide(L)'
;MATITECRGALDRLSDGLARADGDVRGAAALDRSLSCHVTDLDTTFTGRLADGRIRVDSTVQGPPPAKAQIRLAMTGDDLVAMVDGRLNFAKAWASGRVRLEAGFRDLLRLRSLL
;
A
#
# COMPACT_ATOMS: atom_id res chain seq x y z
N MET A 1 15.53 5.42 -10.30
CA MET A 1 14.08 5.12 -10.43
C MET A 1 13.85 3.64 -10.15
N ALA A 2 12.87 3.34 -9.31
CA ALA A 2 12.56 1.96 -8.96
C ALA A 2 11.95 1.21 -10.17
N THR A 3 12.23 -0.09 -10.25
CA THR A 3 11.66 -0.96 -11.27
C THR A 3 10.37 -1.59 -10.76
N ILE A 4 9.60 -2.20 -11.67
CA ILE A 4 8.39 -2.95 -11.31
C ILE A 4 8.75 -4.08 -10.34
N THR A 5 9.86 -4.78 -10.58
CA THR A 5 10.33 -5.86 -9.70
C THR A 5 10.66 -5.34 -8.30
N GLU A 6 11.32 -4.19 -8.21
CA GLU A 6 11.62 -3.56 -6.92
C GLU A 6 10.36 -3.13 -6.19
N CYS A 7 9.38 -2.58 -6.89
CA CYS A 7 8.09 -2.20 -6.30
C CYS A 7 7.32 -3.42 -5.79
N ARG A 8 7.31 -4.51 -6.55
CA ARG A 8 6.68 -5.76 -6.11
C ARG A 8 7.38 -6.30 -4.86
N GLY A 9 8.70 -6.29 -4.84
CA GLY A 9 9.48 -6.69 -3.66
C GLY A 9 9.20 -5.81 -2.46
N ALA A 10 9.01 -4.51 -2.67
CA ALA A 10 8.64 -3.58 -1.59
C ALA A 10 7.28 -3.95 -0.99
N LEU A 11 6.28 -4.27 -1.82
CA LEU A 11 4.97 -4.71 -1.35
C LEU A 11 5.06 -6.02 -0.57
N ASP A 12 5.89 -6.95 -1.00
CA ASP A 12 6.11 -8.20 -0.29
C ASP A 12 6.73 -7.94 1.09
N ARG A 13 7.71 -7.05 1.19
CA ARG A 13 8.32 -6.65 2.46
C ARG A 13 7.32 -5.94 3.37
N LEU A 14 6.46 -5.09 2.81
CA LEU A 14 5.40 -4.43 3.56
C LEU A 14 4.43 -5.46 4.13
N SER A 15 4.06 -6.45 3.34
CA SER A 15 3.21 -7.57 3.79
C SER A 15 3.84 -8.33 4.94
N ASP A 16 5.12 -8.64 4.85
CA ASP A 16 5.86 -9.32 5.93
C ASP A 16 5.89 -8.47 7.20
N GLY A 17 6.07 -7.16 7.05
CA GLY A 17 6.03 -6.23 8.18
C GLY A 17 4.69 -6.22 8.88
N LEU A 18 3.59 -6.23 8.13
CA LEU A 18 2.25 -6.31 8.70
C LEU A 18 2.02 -7.63 9.43
N ALA A 19 2.51 -8.73 8.88
CA ALA A 19 2.35 -10.05 9.49
C ALA A 19 3.09 -10.18 10.82
N ARG A 20 4.17 -9.40 11.01
CA ARG A 20 4.96 -9.38 12.25
C ARG A 20 4.47 -8.34 13.25
N ALA A 21 3.59 -7.44 12.82
CA ALA A 21 3.07 -6.39 13.68
C ALA A 21 2.22 -6.99 14.79
N ASP A 22 2.17 -6.31 15.92
CA ASP A 22 1.37 -6.73 17.06
C ASP A 22 0.37 -5.62 17.46
N GLY A 23 -0.48 -5.94 18.42
CA GLY A 23 -1.39 -4.97 19.03
C GLY A 23 -2.31 -4.25 18.02
N ASP A 24 -2.34 -2.93 18.12
CA ASP A 24 -3.25 -2.07 17.36
C ASP A 24 -3.00 -2.13 15.85
N VAL A 25 -1.75 -2.27 15.46
CA VAL A 25 -1.37 -2.39 14.04
C VAL A 25 -1.96 -3.66 13.44
N ARG A 26 -1.91 -4.76 14.19
CA ARG A 26 -2.50 -6.02 13.76
C ARG A 26 -4.01 -5.92 13.64
N GLY A 27 -4.67 -5.18 14.52
CA GLY A 27 -6.10 -4.93 14.44
C GLY A 27 -6.51 -4.21 13.17
N ALA A 28 -5.72 -3.21 12.75
CA ALA A 28 -5.96 -2.52 11.48
C ALA A 28 -5.68 -3.43 10.28
N ALA A 29 -4.62 -4.25 10.36
CA ALA A 29 -4.25 -5.17 9.29
C ALA A 29 -5.21 -6.37 9.18
N ALA A 30 -6.08 -6.58 10.16
CA ALA A 30 -7.10 -7.64 10.10
C ALA A 30 -8.25 -7.34 9.15
N LEU A 31 -8.24 -6.18 8.48
CA LEU A 31 -9.23 -5.84 7.47
C LEU A 31 -9.15 -6.83 6.30
N ASP A 32 -10.31 -7.15 5.73
CA ASP A 32 -10.41 -7.91 4.48
C ASP A 32 -10.98 -6.98 3.42
N ARG A 33 -10.08 -6.41 2.61
CA ARG A 33 -10.44 -5.38 1.63
C ARG A 33 -9.67 -5.58 0.34
N SER A 34 -10.31 -5.28 -0.79
CA SER A 34 -9.60 -5.17 -2.06
C SER A 34 -8.63 -4.00 -2.02
N LEU A 35 -7.49 -4.16 -2.68
CA LEU A 35 -6.38 -3.20 -2.62
C LEU A 35 -5.86 -2.94 -4.02
N SER A 36 -5.57 -1.69 -4.32
CA SER A 36 -4.79 -1.31 -5.50
C SER A 36 -3.64 -0.40 -5.09
N CYS A 37 -2.50 -0.57 -5.76
CA CYS A 37 -1.34 0.30 -5.61
C CYS A 37 -0.89 0.76 -6.99
N HIS A 38 -1.20 1.99 -7.32
CA HIS A 38 -0.80 2.60 -8.60
C HIS A 38 0.56 3.26 -8.45
N VAL A 39 1.56 2.72 -9.14
CA VAL A 39 2.90 3.29 -9.20
C VAL A 39 2.91 4.28 -10.36
N THR A 40 2.81 5.57 -10.03
CA THR A 40 2.47 6.61 -10.99
C THR A 40 3.53 6.85 -12.06
N ASP A 41 4.82 6.80 -11.70
CA ASP A 41 5.91 7.03 -12.64
C ASP A 41 6.15 5.84 -13.58
N LEU A 42 5.73 4.65 -13.20
CA LEU A 42 5.79 3.45 -14.04
C LEU A 42 4.47 3.17 -14.74
N ASP A 43 3.43 3.92 -14.41
CA ASP A 43 2.06 3.73 -14.86
C ASP A 43 1.64 2.25 -14.80
N THR A 44 1.88 1.66 -13.65
CA THR A 44 1.62 0.24 -13.37
C THR A 44 0.85 0.13 -12.07
N THR A 45 -0.16 -0.73 -12.06
CA THR A 45 -0.99 -0.96 -10.87
C THR A 45 -0.87 -2.41 -10.42
N PHE A 46 -0.54 -2.58 -9.14
CA PHE A 46 -0.64 -3.87 -8.47
C PHE A 46 -2.03 -3.96 -7.84
N THR A 47 -2.76 -5.03 -8.15
CA THR A 47 -4.08 -5.26 -7.58
C THR A 47 -4.05 -6.52 -6.74
N GLY A 48 -4.81 -6.52 -5.67
CA GLY A 48 -4.85 -7.65 -4.77
C GLY A 48 -5.76 -7.40 -3.59
N ARG A 49 -5.35 -7.88 -2.43
CA ARG A 49 -6.18 -7.88 -1.26
C ARG A 49 -5.35 -7.72 0.02
N LEU A 50 -5.88 -6.94 0.94
CA LEU A 50 -5.40 -6.90 2.31
C LEU A 50 -6.31 -7.83 3.12
N ALA A 51 -5.79 -8.96 3.55
CA ALA A 51 -6.53 -9.96 4.30
C ALA A 51 -5.59 -10.77 5.18
N ASP A 52 -6.08 -11.22 6.32
CA ASP A 52 -5.33 -12.07 7.25
C ASP A 52 -4.00 -11.45 7.69
N GLY A 53 -3.96 -10.12 7.80
CA GLY A 53 -2.76 -9.39 8.18
C GLY A 53 -1.68 -9.36 7.12
N ARG A 54 -2.02 -9.65 5.86
CA ARG A 54 -1.07 -9.69 4.75
C ARG A 54 -1.63 -8.97 3.54
N ILE A 55 -0.70 -8.48 2.71
CA ILE A 55 -1.01 -7.96 1.38
C ILE A 55 -0.73 -9.07 0.38
N ARG A 56 -1.76 -9.46 -0.38
CA ARG A 56 -1.61 -10.43 -1.45
C ARG A 56 -1.82 -9.73 -2.78
N VAL A 57 -0.80 -9.77 -3.63
CA VAL A 57 -0.87 -9.20 -4.98
C VAL A 57 -1.36 -10.29 -5.93
N ASP A 58 -2.53 -10.09 -6.51
CA ASP A 58 -3.14 -11.06 -7.42
C ASP A 58 -2.76 -10.79 -8.87
N SER A 59 -2.58 -9.54 -9.26
CA SER A 59 -2.22 -9.20 -10.63
C SER A 59 -1.45 -7.89 -10.70
N THR A 60 -0.73 -7.73 -11.79
CA THR A 60 -0.02 -6.51 -12.13
C THR A 60 -0.50 -6.09 -13.52
N VAL A 61 -1.04 -4.88 -13.62
CA VAL A 61 -1.58 -4.37 -14.88
C VAL A 61 -0.90 -3.07 -15.25
N GLN A 62 -0.68 -2.84 -16.52
CA GLN A 62 -0.19 -1.57 -17.02
C GLN A 62 -1.33 -0.56 -17.01
N GLY A 63 -1.01 0.69 -16.63
CA GLY A 63 -1.99 1.75 -16.56
C GLY A 63 -2.60 1.93 -15.18
N PRO A 64 -3.62 2.80 -15.07
CA PRO A 64 -4.32 3.03 -13.81
C PRO A 64 -5.14 1.81 -13.38
N PRO A 65 -5.65 1.79 -12.12
CA PRO A 65 -6.45 0.67 -11.65
C PRO A 65 -7.66 0.41 -12.57
N PRO A 66 -7.84 -0.85 -13.00
CA PRO A 66 -8.95 -1.19 -13.90
C PRO A 66 -10.32 -1.16 -13.21
N ALA A 67 -10.33 -1.24 -11.88
CA ALA A 67 -11.55 -1.19 -11.08
C ALA A 67 -11.27 -0.43 -9.79
N LYS A 68 -12.32 0.07 -9.17
CA LYS A 68 -12.21 0.81 -7.91
C LYS A 68 -12.07 -0.17 -6.74
N ALA A 69 -10.86 -0.32 -6.22
CA ALA A 69 -10.62 -1.12 -5.03
C ALA A 69 -11.13 -0.39 -3.78
N GLN A 70 -11.35 -1.13 -2.70
CA GLN A 70 -11.80 -0.56 -1.43
C GLN A 70 -10.70 0.27 -0.77
N ILE A 71 -9.45 -0.14 -0.90
CA ILE A 71 -8.27 0.62 -0.46
C ILE A 71 -7.44 0.93 -1.70
N ARG A 72 -7.11 2.21 -1.90
CA ARG A 72 -6.37 2.68 -3.07
C ARG A 72 -5.15 3.46 -2.64
N LEU A 73 -3.99 3.00 -3.07
CA LEU A 73 -2.71 3.68 -2.87
C LEU A 73 -2.21 4.17 -4.22
N ALA A 74 -1.57 5.34 -4.22
CA ALA A 74 -0.89 5.87 -5.41
C ALA A 74 0.36 6.63 -4.98
N MET A 75 1.48 6.34 -5.61
CA MET A 75 2.76 6.97 -5.32
C MET A 75 3.78 6.62 -6.41
N THR A 76 4.93 7.30 -6.40
CA THR A 76 6.03 6.89 -7.27
C THR A 76 6.67 5.61 -6.74
N GLY A 77 7.35 4.87 -7.63
CA GLY A 77 8.07 3.66 -7.24
C GLY A 77 9.15 3.93 -6.22
N ASP A 78 9.90 5.03 -6.38
CA ASP A 78 10.95 5.41 -5.43
C ASP A 78 10.37 5.72 -4.06
N ASP A 79 9.21 6.37 -3.98
CA ASP A 79 8.54 6.65 -2.72
C ASP A 79 8.03 5.36 -2.06
N LEU A 80 7.52 4.42 -2.84
CA LEU A 80 7.10 3.13 -2.32
C LEU A 80 8.26 2.37 -1.67
N VAL A 81 9.39 2.27 -2.38
CA VAL A 81 10.59 1.61 -1.87
C VAL A 81 11.12 2.34 -0.63
N ALA A 82 11.20 3.68 -0.68
CA ALA A 82 11.68 4.48 0.44
C ALA A 82 10.80 4.31 1.68
N MET A 83 9.49 4.26 1.51
CA MET A 83 8.55 4.06 2.61
C MET A 83 8.75 2.70 3.27
N VAL A 84 8.88 1.65 2.49
CA VAL A 84 9.07 0.29 3.00
C VAL A 84 10.43 0.14 3.68
N ASP A 85 11.46 0.83 3.16
CA ASP A 85 12.81 0.82 3.75
C ASP A 85 12.94 1.72 4.99
N GLY A 86 11.90 2.46 5.34
CA GLY A 86 11.92 3.35 6.49
C GLY A 86 12.58 4.71 6.23
N ARG A 87 12.91 5.04 4.97
CA ARG A 87 13.52 6.32 4.58
C ARG A 87 12.49 7.42 4.36
N LEU A 88 11.23 7.08 4.20
CA LEU A 88 10.13 8.02 3.99
C LEU A 88 9.07 7.79 5.07
N ASN A 89 8.76 8.83 5.84
CA ASN A 89 7.69 8.76 6.83
C ASN A 89 6.33 8.80 6.14
N PHE A 90 5.53 7.77 6.34
CA PHE A 90 4.23 7.64 5.68
C PHE A 90 3.27 8.77 6.04
N ALA A 91 3.19 9.14 7.32
CA ALA A 91 2.27 10.20 7.76
C ALA A 91 2.61 11.53 7.08
N LYS A 92 3.90 11.89 7.01
CA LYS A 92 4.35 13.11 6.35
C LYS A 92 4.13 13.05 4.84
N ALA A 93 4.39 11.91 4.23
CA ALA A 93 4.20 11.72 2.79
C ALA A 93 2.71 11.83 2.42
N TRP A 94 1.84 11.27 3.25
CA TRP A 94 0.39 11.39 3.04
C TRP A 94 -0.08 12.84 3.21
N ALA A 95 0.37 13.51 4.26
CA ALA A 95 0.00 14.91 4.51
C ALA A 95 0.48 15.84 3.40
N SER A 96 1.63 15.57 2.79
CA SER A 96 2.20 16.39 1.72
C SER A 96 1.69 16.03 0.32
N GLY A 97 0.92 14.95 0.18
CA GLY A 97 0.40 14.49 -1.11
C GLY A 97 1.36 13.63 -1.92
N ARG A 98 2.53 13.27 -1.39
CA ARG A 98 3.47 12.35 -2.07
C ARG A 98 2.89 10.94 -2.17
N VAL A 99 2.18 10.52 -1.14
CA VAL A 99 1.47 9.24 -1.11
C VAL A 99 -0.01 9.54 -1.01
N ARG A 100 -0.80 8.97 -1.90
CA ARG A 100 -2.25 9.05 -1.84
C ARG A 100 -2.80 7.77 -1.25
N LEU A 101 -3.65 7.92 -0.25
CA LEU A 101 -4.40 6.81 0.34
C LEU A 101 -5.87 7.18 0.33
N GLU A 102 -6.66 6.38 -0.37
CA GLU A 102 -8.10 6.55 -0.43
C GLU A 102 -8.77 5.26 0.03
N ALA A 103 -9.79 5.39 0.87
CA ALA A 103 -10.56 4.27 1.38
C ALA A 103 -11.87 4.79 1.97
N GLY A 104 -12.77 3.89 2.37
CA GLY A 104 -13.95 4.27 3.13
C GLY A 104 -13.57 4.91 4.47
N PHE A 105 -14.43 5.77 5.00
CA PHE A 105 -14.14 6.54 6.21
C PHE A 105 -13.73 5.65 7.38
N ARG A 106 -14.45 4.56 7.62
CA ARG A 106 -14.12 3.63 8.70
C ARG A 106 -12.78 2.95 8.50
N ASP A 107 -12.48 2.59 7.25
CA ASP A 107 -11.21 1.97 6.92
C ASP A 107 -10.06 2.95 7.11
N LEU A 108 -10.24 4.22 6.75
CA LEU A 108 -9.24 5.27 6.99
C LEU A 108 -8.93 5.42 8.47
N LEU A 109 -9.95 5.37 9.33
CA LEU A 109 -9.75 5.45 10.78
C LEU A 109 -8.91 4.27 11.29
N ARG A 110 -9.16 3.07 10.77
CA ARG A 110 -8.39 1.88 11.16
C ARG A 110 -6.97 1.92 10.61
N LEU A 111 -6.80 2.33 9.35
CA LEU A 111 -5.48 2.42 8.72
C LEU A 111 -4.62 3.51 9.38
N ARG A 112 -5.25 4.53 9.94
CA ARG A 112 -4.54 5.58 10.67
C ARG A 112 -3.70 5.02 11.82
N SER A 113 -4.10 3.93 12.43
CA SER A 113 -3.33 3.31 13.51
C SER A 113 -2.01 2.71 13.02
N LEU A 114 -1.80 2.58 11.70
CA LEU A 114 -0.54 2.13 11.13
C LEU A 114 0.52 3.26 11.06
N LEU A 115 0.11 4.49 11.31
CA LEU A 115 0.99 5.65 11.21
C LEU A 115 1.86 5.87 12.46
#